data_62efe4207d2d474c709f91d60e62ae1f
#
_entry.id   62efe4207d2d474c709f91d60e62ae1f
#
_cell.length_a   1.000
_cell.length_b   1.000
_cell.length_c   1.000
_cell.angle_alpha   90.00
_cell.angle_beta   90.00
_cell.angle_gamma   90.00
#
_symmetry.space_group_name_H-M   'P 1'
#
loop_
_entity.id
_entity.type
_entity.pdbx_description
1 polymer ?
#
loop_
_entity_poly.entity_id
_entity_poly.type
_entity_poly.pdbx_seq_one_letter_code
_entity_poly.pdbx_strand_id
1 'polypeptide(L)'
;MYKRQGQHNSSIRFRLDGQLREVLRPRRDFHAAIVSRIKVIAKLDIAEQRVPQDGRTHVLVERREIDLRCSTLPTVLGEKVVLRVLDRSNVTFDLEQLGGPRRQLRPIKDMLAKPYGLVLVTGPTGSGKTTTLYSAVELIKSVQHNIVTVEDPVEYQLEMINQVQMERAKSLTFATVS
;
A
#
# COMPACT_ATOMS: atom_id res chain seq x y z
N MET A 1 15.04 -18.57 5.59
CA MET A 1 15.15 -20.02 5.39
C MET A 1 14.88 -20.28 3.91
N TYR A 2 15.96 -20.48 3.12
CA TYR A 2 15.88 -20.77 1.69
C TYR A 2 15.47 -22.22 1.52
N LYS A 3 14.22 -22.49 1.14
CA LYS A 3 13.88 -23.81 0.62
C LYS A 3 14.35 -23.88 -0.83
N ARG A 4 15.18 -24.93 -1.14
CA ARG A 4 15.51 -25.35 -2.50
C ARG A 4 14.20 -25.45 -3.29
N GLN A 5 14.02 -24.55 -4.25
CA GLN A 5 12.97 -24.72 -5.26
C GLN A 5 13.37 -25.97 -6.04
N GLY A 6 12.53 -26.98 -6.01
CA GLY A 6 12.74 -28.19 -6.81
C GLY A 6 12.87 -27.79 -8.29
N GLN A 7 13.76 -28.44 -9.01
CA GLN A 7 14.13 -28.08 -10.40
C GLN A 7 12.96 -28.04 -11.40
N HIS A 8 11.75 -28.46 -11.02
CA HIS A 8 10.64 -28.69 -11.94
C HIS A 8 9.35 -27.88 -11.73
N ASN A 9 9.19 -27.16 -10.61
CA ASN A 9 7.94 -26.45 -10.32
C ASN A 9 8.17 -25.06 -9.74
N SER A 10 7.29 -24.13 -10.11
CA SER A 10 7.13 -22.83 -9.46
C SER A 10 6.22 -22.97 -8.24
N SER A 11 6.32 -22.05 -7.27
CA SER A 11 5.47 -22.06 -6.07
C SER A 11 4.79 -20.71 -5.92
N ILE A 12 3.46 -20.73 -5.86
CA ILE A 12 2.64 -19.56 -5.53
C ILE A 12 2.24 -19.69 -4.07
N ARG A 13 2.59 -18.68 -3.27
CA ARG A 13 2.37 -18.67 -1.83
C ARG A 13 1.65 -17.41 -1.41
N PHE A 14 0.69 -17.56 -0.50
CA PHE A 14 0.04 -16.44 0.15
C PHE A 14 0.62 -16.24 1.56
N ARG A 15 0.72 -15.00 1.98
CA ARG A 15 1.02 -14.66 3.37
C ARG A 15 -0.30 -14.37 4.07
N LEU A 16 -0.69 -15.26 4.96
CA LEU A 16 -1.89 -15.15 5.80
C LEU A 16 -1.42 -15.12 7.25
N ASP A 17 -1.84 -14.13 8.01
CA ASP A 17 -1.47 -13.97 9.44
C ASP A 17 0.04 -14.10 9.69
N GLY A 18 0.84 -13.47 8.83
CA GLY A 18 2.30 -13.49 8.92
C GLY A 18 2.97 -14.75 8.36
N GLN A 19 2.24 -15.83 8.11
CA GLN A 19 2.75 -17.11 7.64
C GLN A 19 2.61 -17.28 6.13
N LEU A 20 3.64 -17.80 5.47
CA LEU A 20 3.58 -18.16 4.05
C LEU A 20 2.99 -19.57 3.88
N ARG A 21 1.87 -19.65 3.18
CA ARG A 21 1.22 -20.91 2.78
C ARG A 21 1.30 -21.09 1.29
N GLU A 22 1.74 -22.26 0.83
CA GLU A 22 1.71 -22.62 -0.59
C GLU A 22 0.29 -22.95 -1.00
N VAL A 23 -0.18 -22.27 -2.07
CA VAL A 23 -1.57 -22.41 -2.55
C VAL A 23 -1.60 -23.14 -3.88
N LEU A 24 -0.61 -22.91 -4.73
CA LEU A 24 -0.55 -23.51 -6.07
C LEU A 24 0.91 -23.79 -6.45
N ARG A 25 1.11 -24.90 -7.16
CA ARG A 25 2.41 -25.34 -7.64
C ARG A 25 2.37 -25.60 -9.17
N PRO A 26 2.35 -24.52 -9.98
CA PRO A 26 2.35 -24.66 -11.43
C PRO A 26 3.67 -25.25 -11.92
N ARG A 27 3.62 -25.95 -13.07
CA ARG A 27 4.82 -26.40 -13.76
C ARG A 27 5.70 -25.21 -14.12
N ARG A 28 7.01 -25.43 -14.15
CA ARG A 28 7.99 -24.36 -14.43
C ARG A 28 7.81 -23.73 -15.79
N ASP A 29 7.33 -24.48 -16.78
CA ASP A 29 7.07 -24.01 -18.16
C ASP A 29 6.12 -22.80 -18.18
N PHE A 30 5.20 -22.72 -17.22
CA PHE A 30 4.26 -21.61 -17.08
C PHE A 30 4.83 -20.40 -16.32
N HIS A 31 5.99 -20.52 -15.71
CA HIS A 31 6.55 -19.45 -14.88
C HIS A 31 6.71 -18.14 -15.65
N ALA A 32 7.38 -18.18 -16.81
CA ALA A 32 7.61 -16.99 -17.64
C ALA A 32 6.30 -16.38 -18.12
N ALA A 33 5.33 -17.19 -18.52
CA ALA A 33 4.03 -16.71 -18.97
C ALA A 33 3.23 -16.04 -17.84
N ILE A 34 3.27 -16.60 -16.62
CA ILE A 34 2.63 -16.03 -15.44
C ILE A 34 3.27 -14.68 -15.11
N VAL A 35 4.62 -14.61 -15.06
CA VAL A 35 5.34 -13.37 -14.77
C VAL A 35 5.05 -12.31 -15.81
N SER A 36 5.12 -12.64 -17.11
CA SER A 36 4.80 -11.72 -18.21
C SER A 36 3.36 -11.18 -18.08
N ARG A 37 2.41 -12.05 -17.77
CA ARG A 37 1.01 -11.62 -17.59
C ARG A 37 0.85 -10.66 -16.42
N ILE A 38 1.53 -10.91 -15.29
CA ILE A 38 1.53 -10.02 -14.14
C ILE A 38 2.16 -8.68 -14.50
N LYS A 39 3.28 -8.67 -15.24
CA LYS A 39 3.93 -7.43 -15.71
C LYS A 39 2.99 -6.60 -16.58
N VAL A 40 2.28 -7.23 -17.52
CA VAL A 40 1.28 -6.52 -18.34
C VAL A 40 0.22 -5.85 -17.47
N ILE A 41 -0.36 -6.60 -16.53
CA ILE A 41 -1.40 -6.09 -15.64
C ILE A 41 -0.87 -4.94 -14.77
N ALA A 42 0.37 -5.07 -14.26
CA ALA A 42 1.02 -4.07 -13.42
C ALA A 42 1.67 -2.91 -14.21
N LYS A 43 1.54 -2.89 -15.54
CA LYS A 43 2.14 -1.89 -16.47
C LYS A 43 3.66 -1.82 -16.35
N LEU A 44 4.32 -2.97 -16.14
CA LEU A 44 5.76 -3.11 -16.09
C LEU A 44 6.33 -3.49 -17.46
N ASP A 45 7.60 -3.24 -17.68
CA ASP A 45 8.30 -3.64 -18.90
C ASP A 45 8.51 -5.16 -18.91
N ILE A 46 7.95 -5.81 -19.94
CA ILE A 46 8.03 -7.27 -20.11
C ILE A 46 9.41 -7.69 -20.59
N ALA A 47 10.06 -6.83 -21.39
CA ALA A 47 11.35 -7.13 -21.99
C ALA A 47 12.51 -7.04 -20.99
N GLU A 48 12.40 -6.15 -20.00
CA GLU A 48 13.40 -5.98 -18.96
C GLU A 48 13.23 -7.04 -17.88
N GLN A 49 14.25 -7.89 -17.71
CA GLN A 49 14.26 -9.00 -16.74
C GLN A 49 15.48 -8.98 -15.80
N ARG A 50 16.37 -7.97 -15.95
CA ARG A 50 17.63 -7.91 -15.22
C ARG A 50 17.61 -6.95 -14.04
N VAL A 51 16.68 -6.01 -14.02
CA VAL A 51 16.52 -5.05 -12.93
C VAL A 51 15.19 -5.22 -12.22
N PRO A 52 15.13 -4.97 -10.91
CA PRO A 52 13.87 -4.94 -10.19
C PRO A 52 12.93 -3.88 -10.75
N GLN A 53 11.65 -4.18 -10.80
CA GLN A 53 10.61 -3.25 -11.22
C GLN A 53 9.48 -3.23 -10.19
N ASP A 54 8.90 -2.06 -9.98
CA ASP A 54 7.73 -1.85 -9.13
C ASP A 54 6.60 -1.22 -9.92
N GLY A 55 5.40 -1.73 -9.76
CA GLY A 55 4.22 -1.24 -10.43
C GLY A 55 2.97 -1.34 -9.58
N ARG A 56 1.92 -0.68 -10.04
CA ARG A 56 0.60 -0.67 -9.40
C ARG A 56 -0.48 -0.92 -10.42
N THR A 57 -1.52 -1.58 -9.99
CA THR A 57 -2.71 -1.78 -10.80
C THR A 57 -3.92 -1.97 -9.91
N HIS A 58 -5.10 -1.76 -10.49
CA HIS A 58 -6.38 -2.02 -9.87
C HIS A 58 -7.03 -3.18 -10.59
N VAL A 59 -7.61 -4.09 -9.85
CA VAL A 59 -8.38 -5.21 -10.40
C VAL A 59 -9.76 -5.22 -9.76
N LEU A 60 -10.77 -5.49 -10.55
CA LEU A 60 -12.13 -5.63 -10.07
C LEU A 60 -12.40 -7.11 -9.77
N VAL A 61 -12.65 -7.43 -8.51
CA VAL A 61 -12.99 -8.78 -8.06
C VAL A 61 -14.33 -8.71 -7.35
N GLU A 62 -15.35 -9.44 -7.81
CA GLU A 62 -16.68 -9.46 -7.20
C GLU A 62 -17.27 -8.07 -6.91
N ARG A 63 -17.10 -7.15 -7.87
CA ARG A 63 -17.51 -5.73 -7.75
C ARG A 63 -16.73 -4.91 -6.71
N ARG A 64 -15.63 -5.44 -6.17
CA ARG A 64 -14.71 -4.72 -5.28
C ARG A 64 -13.47 -4.32 -6.06
N GLU A 65 -13.06 -3.08 -5.90
CA GLU A 65 -11.81 -2.59 -6.44
C GLU A 65 -10.66 -2.95 -5.49
N ILE A 66 -9.76 -3.79 -5.98
CA ILE A 66 -8.60 -4.25 -5.24
C ILE A 66 -7.36 -3.59 -5.82
N ASP A 67 -6.63 -2.88 -4.99
CA ASP A 67 -5.33 -2.30 -5.36
C ASP A 67 -4.23 -3.35 -5.20
N LEU A 68 -3.45 -3.54 -6.26
CA LEU A 68 -2.33 -4.47 -6.30
C LEU A 68 -1.02 -3.69 -6.49
N ARG A 69 -0.09 -3.85 -5.56
CA ARG A 69 1.30 -3.43 -5.74
C ARG A 69 2.13 -4.63 -6.12
N CYS A 70 2.82 -4.52 -7.25
CA CYS A 70 3.63 -5.57 -7.83
C CYS A 70 5.10 -5.17 -7.77
N SER A 71 5.95 -6.04 -7.21
CA SER A 71 7.40 -5.93 -7.31
C SER A 71 7.96 -7.16 -8.00
N THR A 72 8.85 -6.95 -8.97
CA THR A 72 9.62 -8.04 -9.60
C THR A 72 11.07 -7.98 -9.16
N LEU A 73 11.67 -9.13 -8.96
CA LEU A 73 13.06 -9.26 -8.57
C LEU A 73 13.75 -10.34 -9.42
N PRO A 74 14.79 -10.00 -10.19
CA PRO A 74 15.61 -10.98 -10.89
C PRO A 74 16.22 -11.98 -9.92
N THR A 75 16.15 -13.27 -10.25
CA THR A 75 16.83 -14.32 -9.49
C THR A 75 17.49 -15.31 -10.46
N VAL A 76 18.40 -16.13 -9.96
CA VAL A 76 19.10 -17.16 -10.75
C VAL A 76 18.12 -18.15 -11.43
N LEU A 77 16.93 -18.34 -10.86
CA LEU A 77 15.92 -19.28 -11.37
C LEU A 77 14.81 -18.60 -12.19
N GLY A 78 14.94 -17.33 -12.53
CA GLY A 78 13.94 -16.50 -13.18
C GLY A 78 13.45 -15.38 -12.26
N GLU A 79 12.54 -14.57 -12.72
CA GLU A 79 12.02 -13.45 -11.92
C GLU A 79 11.10 -13.94 -10.80
N LYS A 80 11.32 -13.40 -9.61
CA LYS A 80 10.40 -13.53 -8.49
C LYS A 80 9.43 -12.37 -8.52
N VAL A 81 8.14 -12.65 -8.36
CA VAL A 81 7.10 -11.63 -8.24
C VAL A 81 6.52 -11.62 -6.83
N VAL A 82 6.33 -10.44 -6.29
CA VAL A 82 5.63 -10.22 -5.03
C VAL A 82 4.43 -9.31 -5.31
N LEU A 83 3.23 -9.77 -4.97
CA LEU A 83 2.01 -8.98 -5.04
C LEU A 83 1.55 -8.65 -3.63
N ARG A 84 1.35 -7.36 -3.36
CA ARG A 84 0.67 -6.89 -2.16
C ARG A 84 -0.76 -6.51 -2.53
N VAL A 85 -1.70 -7.17 -1.89
CA VAL A 85 -3.14 -6.98 -2.10
C VAL A 85 -3.65 -6.01 -1.05
N LEU A 86 -4.29 -4.93 -1.47
CA LEU A 86 -4.89 -3.93 -0.60
C LEU A 86 -6.38 -3.82 -0.97
N ASP A 87 -7.22 -4.33 -0.10
CA ASP A 87 -8.68 -4.14 -0.20
C ASP A 87 -9.04 -2.82 0.47
N ARG A 88 -9.58 -1.88 -0.31
CA ARG A 88 -9.97 -0.55 0.16
C ARG A 88 -11.47 -0.43 0.47
N SER A 89 -12.24 -1.48 0.23
CA SER A 89 -13.70 -1.41 0.20
C SER A 89 -14.38 -1.18 1.56
N ASN A 90 -13.68 -1.38 2.68
CA ASN A 90 -14.27 -1.39 4.02
C ASN A 90 -13.52 -0.52 5.04
N VAL A 91 -12.77 0.49 4.60
CA VAL A 91 -12.05 1.34 5.54
C VAL A 91 -12.88 2.58 5.85
N THR A 92 -13.38 2.66 7.07
CA THR A 92 -14.02 3.85 7.61
C THR A 92 -12.98 4.62 8.43
N PHE A 93 -12.77 5.89 8.10
CA PHE A 93 -11.89 6.78 8.84
C PHE A 93 -12.70 7.56 9.87
N ASP A 94 -12.97 6.92 10.99
CA ASP A 94 -13.69 7.52 12.12
C ASP A 94 -12.86 7.34 13.39
N LEU A 95 -12.41 8.45 13.98
CA LEU A 95 -11.64 8.43 15.22
C LEU A 95 -12.37 7.71 16.37
N GLU A 96 -13.70 7.75 16.38
CA GLU A 96 -14.49 7.10 17.43
C GLU A 96 -14.51 5.57 17.29
N GLN A 97 -14.34 5.07 16.07
CA GLN A 97 -14.30 3.64 15.74
C GLN A 97 -12.91 3.01 15.87
N LEU A 98 -11.86 3.81 16.07
CA LEU A 98 -10.49 3.28 16.22
C LEU A 98 -10.26 2.47 17.50
N GLY A 99 -11.26 2.33 18.37
CA GLY A 99 -11.22 1.47 19.56
C GLY A 99 -10.46 2.06 20.76
N GLY A 100 -10.03 3.31 20.69
CA GLY A 100 -9.42 4.02 21.80
C GLY A 100 -10.43 4.36 22.91
N PRO A 101 -10.03 4.42 24.20
CA PRO A 101 -10.89 4.88 25.28
C PRO A 101 -11.42 6.29 24.97
N ARG A 102 -12.71 6.54 25.17
CA ARG A 102 -13.35 7.86 24.92
C ARG A 102 -12.61 9.03 25.60
N ARG A 103 -11.98 8.78 26.76
CA ARG A 103 -11.16 9.77 27.48
C ARG A 103 -9.93 10.25 26.68
N GLN A 104 -9.45 9.48 25.70
CA GLN A 104 -8.30 9.84 24.86
C GLN A 104 -8.72 10.60 23.61
N LEU A 105 -9.96 10.45 23.16
CA LEU A 105 -10.47 11.10 21.95
C LEU A 105 -10.63 12.61 22.13
N ARG A 106 -11.09 13.05 23.30
CA ARG A 106 -11.29 14.48 23.58
C ARG A 106 -10.00 15.29 23.49
N PRO A 107 -8.88 14.91 24.12
CA PRO A 107 -7.60 15.61 23.95
C PRO A 107 -7.12 15.65 22.49
N ILE A 108 -7.36 14.58 21.70
CA ILE A 108 -7.00 14.56 20.27
C ILE A 108 -7.83 15.60 19.51
N LYS A 109 -9.16 15.62 19.71
CA LYS A 109 -10.05 16.61 19.10
C LYS A 109 -9.65 18.04 19.48
N ASP A 110 -9.32 18.27 20.75
CA ASP A 110 -8.89 19.58 21.26
C ASP A 110 -7.54 20.02 20.66
N MET A 111 -6.61 19.08 20.40
CA MET A 111 -5.36 19.37 19.69
C MET A 111 -5.60 19.71 18.21
N LEU A 112 -6.45 18.96 17.53
CA LEU A 112 -6.77 19.16 16.12
C LEU A 112 -7.55 20.46 15.87
N ALA A 113 -8.27 20.97 16.86
CA ALA A 113 -9.00 22.23 16.78
C ALA A 113 -8.11 23.48 16.90
N LYS A 114 -6.83 23.32 17.25
CA LYS A 114 -5.91 24.47 17.36
C LYS A 114 -5.53 24.99 15.98
N PRO A 115 -5.41 26.33 15.83
CA PRO A 115 -5.11 26.95 14.53
C PRO A 115 -3.67 26.74 14.06
N TYR A 116 -2.76 26.33 14.95
CA TYR A 116 -1.34 26.05 14.66
C TYR A 116 -0.77 25.03 15.64
N GLY A 117 0.28 24.35 15.21
CA GLY A 117 0.99 23.37 16.03
C GLY A 117 1.55 22.23 15.20
N LEU A 118 2.20 21.30 15.87
CA LEU A 118 2.70 20.05 15.29
C LEU A 118 2.16 18.87 16.10
N VAL A 119 1.57 17.92 15.42
CA VAL A 119 1.10 16.65 16.01
C VAL A 119 1.91 15.52 15.40
N LEU A 120 2.60 14.73 16.22
CA LEU A 120 3.38 13.57 15.79
C LEU A 120 2.65 12.29 16.16
N VAL A 121 2.46 11.41 15.17
CA VAL A 121 1.91 10.08 15.36
C VAL A 121 3.01 9.05 15.10
N THR A 122 3.46 8.37 16.16
CA THR A 122 4.59 7.43 16.12
C THR A 122 4.16 6.04 16.55
N GLY A 123 4.92 5.03 16.13
CA GLY A 123 4.67 3.63 16.49
C GLY A 123 5.25 2.65 15.49
N PRO A 124 5.29 1.33 15.78
CA PRO A 124 5.78 0.31 14.88
C PRO A 124 4.85 0.13 13.65
N THR A 125 5.32 -0.64 12.67
CA THR A 125 4.49 -1.00 11.50
C THR A 125 3.24 -1.76 11.96
N GLY A 126 2.07 -1.40 11.40
CA GLY A 126 0.80 -2.02 11.75
C GLY A 126 0.14 -1.50 13.03
N SER A 127 0.70 -0.47 13.70
CA SER A 127 0.11 0.11 14.92
C SER A 127 -1.08 1.05 14.67
N GLY A 128 -1.49 1.25 13.42
CA GLY A 128 -2.62 2.12 13.08
C GLY A 128 -2.27 3.59 12.83
N LYS A 129 -0.97 3.95 12.69
CA LYS A 129 -0.55 5.35 12.41
C LYS A 129 -1.30 5.98 11.25
N THR A 130 -1.27 5.32 10.09
CA THR A 130 -1.93 5.81 8.86
C THR A 130 -3.44 5.96 9.09
N THR A 131 -4.08 4.96 9.68
CA THR A 131 -5.52 5.01 9.98
C THR A 131 -5.85 6.17 10.91
N THR A 132 -5.05 6.40 11.95
CA THR A 132 -5.22 7.53 12.88
C THR A 132 -5.07 8.88 12.18
N LEU A 133 -4.05 9.03 11.30
CA LEU A 133 -3.84 10.26 10.54
C LEU A 133 -4.99 10.54 9.57
N TYR A 134 -5.43 9.53 8.81
CA TYR A 134 -6.57 9.70 7.90
C TYR A 134 -7.86 10.04 8.67
N SER A 135 -8.11 9.39 9.82
CA SER A 135 -9.26 9.72 10.66
C SER A 135 -9.17 11.13 11.26
N ALA A 136 -7.96 11.59 11.58
CA ALA A 136 -7.76 12.97 12.05
C ALA A 136 -8.02 13.99 10.94
N VAL A 137 -7.51 13.74 9.72
CA VAL A 137 -7.74 14.57 8.53
C VAL A 137 -9.22 14.60 8.18
N GLU A 138 -9.91 13.47 8.21
CA GLU A 138 -11.34 13.37 7.94
C GLU A 138 -12.18 14.17 8.96
N LEU A 139 -11.74 14.19 10.22
CA LEU A 139 -12.41 14.96 11.28
C LEU A 139 -12.31 16.48 11.07
N ILE A 140 -11.15 17.00 10.60
CA ILE A 140 -10.93 18.44 10.40
C ILE A 140 -11.33 18.91 9.00
N LYS A 141 -11.70 17.97 8.12
CA LYS A 141 -12.13 18.26 6.77
C LYS A 141 -13.36 19.15 6.76
N SER A 142 -13.28 20.26 6.03
CA SER A 142 -14.41 21.16 5.80
C SER A 142 -14.18 21.96 4.52
N VAL A 143 -15.25 22.54 3.97
CA VAL A 143 -15.19 23.42 2.80
C VAL A 143 -14.33 24.69 3.07
N GLN A 144 -14.14 25.04 4.33
CA GLN A 144 -13.40 26.24 4.74
C GLN A 144 -11.89 25.98 4.91
N HIS A 145 -11.46 24.72 4.96
CA HIS A 145 -10.05 24.35 5.18
C HIS A 145 -9.41 23.79 3.90
N ASN A 146 -8.32 24.39 3.49
CA ASN A 146 -7.46 23.82 2.47
C ASN A 146 -6.50 22.84 3.12
N ILE A 147 -6.78 21.55 3.02
CA ILE A 147 -5.94 20.49 3.59
C ILE A 147 -5.09 19.89 2.47
N VAL A 148 -3.81 19.81 2.72
CA VAL A 148 -2.84 19.18 1.82
C VAL A 148 -2.14 18.06 2.58
N THR A 149 -2.07 16.87 1.98
CA THR A 149 -1.24 15.78 2.47
C THR A 149 -0.07 15.53 1.52
N VAL A 150 1.05 15.03 2.07
CA VAL A 150 2.22 14.64 1.32
C VAL A 150 2.59 13.22 1.74
N GLU A 151 2.50 12.26 0.83
CA GLU A 151 2.51 10.84 1.16
C GLU A 151 3.45 10.02 0.27
N ASP A 152 4.10 9.00 0.84
CA ASP A 152 4.94 8.05 0.11
C ASP A 152 4.58 6.59 0.47
N PRO A 153 3.61 6.02 -0.21
CA PRO A 153 2.65 6.59 -1.15
C PRO A 153 1.29 6.93 -0.51
N VAL A 154 0.39 7.55 -1.30
CA VAL A 154 -1.03 7.67 -0.96
C VAL A 154 -1.65 6.28 -0.80
N GLU A 155 -2.17 5.98 0.40
CA GLU A 155 -2.78 4.67 0.69
C GLU A 155 -4.26 4.65 0.33
N TYR A 156 -4.98 5.73 0.62
CA TYR A 156 -6.41 5.89 0.36
C TYR A 156 -6.69 7.27 -0.22
N GLN A 157 -7.64 7.35 -1.14
CA GLN A 157 -8.11 8.62 -1.66
C GLN A 157 -9.17 9.20 -0.71
N LEU A 158 -8.96 10.45 -0.29
CA LEU A 158 -9.90 11.21 0.52
C LEU A 158 -10.56 12.29 -0.34
N GLU A 159 -11.88 12.38 -0.27
CA GLU A 159 -12.61 13.46 -0.92
C GLU A 159 -12.29 14.80 -0.28
N MET A 160 -12.25 15.86 -1.05
CA MET A 160 -12.00 17.25 -0.60
C MET A 160 -10.61 17.49 0.02
N ILE A 161 -9.64 16.59 -0.18
CA ILE A 161 -8.26 16.69 0.30
C ILE A 161 -7.31 16.74 -0.88
N ASN A 162 -6.35 17.65 -0.85
CA ASN A 162 -5.29 17.73 -1.84
C ASN A 162 -4.15 16.78 -1.45
N GLN A 163 -4.16 15.57 -2.00
CA GLN A 163 -3.17 14.55 -1.68
C GLN A 163 -2.04 14.54 -2.71
N VAL A 164 -0.83 14.85 -2.27
CA VAL A 164 0.38 14.87 -3.08
C VAL A 164 1.14 13.56 -2.85
N GLN A 165 1.30 12.79 -3.92
CA GLN A 165 2.11 11.58 -3.87
C GLN A 165 3.56 11.88 -4.21
N MET A 166 4.49 11.38 -3.37
CA MET A 166 5.92 11.45 -3.65
C MET A 166 6.28 10.61 -4.87
N GLU A 167 7.02 11.20 -5.79
CA GLU A 167 7.60 10.53 -6.96
C GLU A 167 9.10 10.87 -7.07
N ARG A 168 9.96 10.01 -6.53
CA ARG A 168 11.42 10.23 -6.52
C ARG A 168 11.99 10.39 -7.93
N ALA A 169 11.45 9.68 -8.91
CA ALA A 169 11.87 9.77 -10.31
C ALA A 169 11.60 11.15 -10.93
N LYS A 170 10.66 11.93 -10.38
CA LYS A 170 10.29 13.28 -10.84
C LYS A 170 10.82 14.39 -9.91
N SER A 171 11.74 14.06 -9.00
CA SER A 171 12.29 14.98 -7.99
C SER A 171 11.23 15.56 -7.04
N LEU A 172 10.05 14.94 -6.97
CA LEU A 172 9.01 15.33 -6.05
C LEU A 172 9.28 14.66 -4.70
N THR A 173 9.86 15.40 -3.77
CA THR A 173 10.25 14.95 -2.43
C THR A 173 9.56 15.78 -1.36
N PHE A 174 9.55 15.31 -0.11
CA PHE A 174 9.01 16.08 1.01
C PHE A 174 9.61 17.50 1.11
N ALA A 175 10.88 17.66 0.77
CA ALA A 175 11.58 18.95 0.81
C ALA A 175 11.20 19.90 -0.35
N THR A 176 10.59 19.40 -1.43
CA THR A 176 10.21 20.22 -2.60
C THR A 176 8.74 20.61 -2.60
N VAL A 177 7.94 20.08 -1.69
CA VAL A 177 6.50 20.34 -1.58
C VAL A 177 6.18 21.27 -0.40
N SER A 178 7.16 21.50 0.50
CA SER A 178 7.05 22.42 1.65
C SER A 178 7.15 23.89 1.26
#